data_7a19bc4abe4190a51b160020c0a351a8
#
_entry.id   7a19bc4abe4190a51b160020c0a351a8
#
_cell.length_a   1.000
_cell.length_b   1.000
_cell.length_c   1.000
_cell.angle_alpha   90.00
_cell.angle_beta   90.00
_cell.angle_gamma   90.00
#
_symmetry.space_group_name_H-M   'P 1'
#
loop_
_entity.id
_entity.type
_entity.pdbx_description
1 polymer ?
#
loop_
_entity_poly.entity_id
_entity_poly.type
_entity_poly.pdbx_seq_one_letter_code
_entity_poly.pdbx_strand_id
1 'polypeptide(L)'
;MKVLIVGSGGREHAIAWSVSKSPKVNKIYCAPGNAGIAEYAECVSIGAMEFEKLADFAKENQVDLTIIGMDDPLVGGIVDEFESRGLRVFGPRKNAAILEGSKAFSKDLMKKYNIPTAAYENFDDPEKALAYLRTEARFPIVLKADGLALGKGVLICKDLQEAEDGVREIMEDKKFGNAGNTMVIEEFMTGREVSVLSFVDGKTIKTMTSAQDHKRALDGDQGLNTGGMGTFSPSPFYTKEVDEFCQKYLYQPTVDAMAAEGREFKGIIFF
;
A
#
# COMPACT_ATOMS: atom_id res chain seq x y z
N MET A 1 20.72 17.41 -9.30
CA MET A 1 20.57 16.23 -8.43
C MET A 1 20.53 14.98 -9.28
N LYS A 2 21.19 13.92 -8.81
CA LYS A 2 21.03 12.56 -9.33
C LYS A 2 19.99 11.83 -8.50
N VAL A 3 19.00 11.20 -9.12
CA VAL A 3 17.91 10.49 -8.47
C VAL A 3 17.94 9.02 -8.88
N LEU A 4 17.77 8.12 -7.90
CA LEU A 4 17.52 6.70 -8.13
C LEU A 4 16.05 6.41 -7.80
N ILE A 5 15.35 5.72 -8.69
CA ILE A 5 13.99 5.22 -8.47
C ILE A 5 14.07 3.70 -8.38
N VAL A 6 13.49 3.11 -7.33
CA VAL A 6 13.47 1.65 -7.14
C VAL A 6 12.08 1.13 -7.53
N GLY A 7 12.05 0.23 -8.52
CA GLY A 7 10.86 -0.41 -9.03
C GLY A 7 10.81 -0.49 -10.55
N SER A 8 9.72 -1.01 -11.11
CA SER A 8 9.60 -1.31 -12.55
C SER A 8 8.19 -1.18 -13.11
N GLY A 9 7.25 -0.64 -12.35
CA GLY A 9 5.84 -0.53 -12.73
C GLY A 9 5.45 0.82 -13.35
N GLY A 10 4.17 1.00 -13.60
CA GLY A 10 3.59 2.25 -14.10
C GLY A 10 3.74 3.41 -13.12
N ARG A 11 3.75 3.12 -11.80
CA ARG A 11 3.99 4.10 -10.74
C ARG A 11 5.39 4.70 -10.86
N GLU A 12 6.42 3.86 -11.00
CA GLU A 12 7.80 4.30 -11.15
C GLU A 12 8.02 5.02 -12.47
N HIS A 13 7.31 4.60 -13.54
CA HIS A 13 7.33 5.32 -14.82
C HIS A 13 6.76 6.75 -14.67
N ALA A 14 5.62 6.91 -14.01
CA ALA A 14 5.03 8.23 -13.75
C ALA A 14 5.93 9.11 -12.87
N ILE A 15 6.60 8.52 -11.87
CA ILE A 15 7.59 9.20 -11.03
C ILE A 15 8.78 9.66 -11.89
N ALA A 16 9.36 8.79 -12.72
CA ALA A 16 10.48 9.11 -13.60
C ALA A 16 10.14 10.25 -14.56
N TRP A 17 8.97 10.17 -15.20
CA TRP A 17 8.45 11.23 -16.07
C TRP A 17 8.25 12.56 -15.34
N SER A 18 7.68 12.54 -14.14
CA SER A 18 7.47 13.75 -13.35
C SER A 18 8.79 14.37 -12.89
N VAL A 19 9.71 13.55 -12.39
CA VAL A 19 11.03 13.98 -11.91
C VAL A 19 11.90 14.51 -13.05
N SER A 20 11.77 13.97 -14.27
CA SER A 20 12.53 14.44 -15.44
C SER A 20 12.23 15.89 -15.83
N LYS A 21 11.07 16.41 -15.44
CA LYS A 21 10.67 17.80 -15.70
C LYS A 21 11.27 18.80 -14.70
N SER A 22 11.89 18.31 -13.62
CA SER A 22 12.43 19.16 -12.58
C SER A 22 13.78 19.76 -13.02
N PRO A 23 13.95 21.10 -13.02
CA PRO A 23 15.23 21.72 -13.34
C PRO A 23 16.32 21.43 -12.31
N LYS A 24 15.96 20.85 -11.16
CA LYS A 24 16.91 20.42 -10.12
C LYS A 24 17.52 19.05 -10.39
N VAL A 25 16.95 18.26 -11.32
CA VAL A 25 17.38 16.90 -11.61
C VAL A 25 18.14 16.90 -12.94
N ASN A 26 19.35 16.36 -12.92
CA ASN A 26 20.21 16.26 -14.09
C ASN A 26 20.51 14.81 -14.50
N LYS A 27 20.17 13.83 -13.65
CA LYS A 27 20.32 12.41 -13.96
C LYS A 27 19.29 11.60 -13.16
N ILE A 28 18.66 10.64 -13.84
CA ILE A 28 17.73 9.70 -13.24
C ILE A 28 18.23 8.29 -13.56
N TYR A 29 18.29 7.45 -12.54
CA TYR A 29 18.46 6.01 -12.61
C TYR A 29 17.16 5.33 -12.17
N CYS A 30 16.87 4.15 -12.71
CA CYS A 30 15.77 3.32 -12.24
C CYS A 30 16.20 1.85 -12.15
N ALA A 31 15.92 1.19 -11.04
CA ALA A 31 16.33 -0.18 -10.80
C ALA A 31 15.13 -1.06 -10.37
N PRO A 32 14.77 -2.12 -11.13
CA PRO A 32 15.36 -2.48 -12.43
C PRO A 32 14.86 -1.62 -13.60
N GLY A 33 13.74 -0.89 -13.44
CA GLY A 33 13.11 -0.14 -14.51
C GLY A 33 12.37 -1.02 -15.53
N ASN A 34 11.98 -0.40 -16.63
CA ASN A 34 11.34 -1.05 -17.80
C ASN A 34 11.58 -0.22 -19.07
N ALA A 35 11.12 -0.72 -20.23
CA ALA A 35 11.33 -0.06 -21.52
C ALA A 35 10.74 1.35 -21.60
N GLY A 36 9.57 1.62 -21.00
CA GLY A 36 8.98 2.95 -20.95
C GLY A 36 9.75 3.91 -20.03
N ILE A 37 10.24 3.41 -18.90
CA ILE A 37 11.08 4.19 -17.98
C ILE A 37 12.40 4.59 -18.64
N ALA A 38 12.95 3.75 -19.51
CA ALA A 38 14.18 4.02 -20.23
C ALA A 38 14.14 5.28 -21.12
N GLU A 39 12.96 5.81 -21.43
CA GLU A 39 12.81 7.10 -22.11
C GLU A 39 13.23 8.29 -21.23
N TYR A 40 13.15 8.15 -19.90
CA TYR A 40 13.39 9.22 -18.92
C TYR A 40 14.57 8.96 -17.98
N ALA A 41 14.98 7.69 -17.84
CA ALA A 41 15.97 7.25 -16.87
C ALA A 41 16.91 6.19 -17.45
N GLU A 42 18.10 6.10 -16.91
CA GLU A 42 18.97 4.96 -17.17
C GLU A 42 18.53 3.78 -16.30
N CYS A 43 18.08 2.69 -16.95
CA CYS A 43 17.69 1.47 -16.27
C CYS A 43 18.92 0.66 -15.86
N VAL A 44 18.94 0.22 -14.60
CA VAL A 44 20.05 -0.50 -13.98
C VAL A 44 19.57 -1.91 -13.60
N SER A 45 20.29 -2.95 -14.05
CA SER A 45 19.95 -4.35 -13.78
C SER A 45 20.25 -4.78 -12.35
N ILE A 46 19.56 -4.15 -11.38
CA ILE A 46 19.57 -4.50 -9.96
C ILE A 46 18.11 -4.70 -9.54
N GLY A 47 17.81 -5.85 -8.93
CA GLY A 47 16.46 -6.16 -8.46
C GLY A 47 16.06 -5.27 -7.29
N ALA A 48 14.75 -4.92 -7.20
CA ALA A 48 14.23 -4.04 -6.17
C ALA A 48 14.42 -4.55 -4.72
N MET A 49 14.63 -5.86 -4.55
CA MET A 49 14.87 -6.49 -3.24
C MET A 49 16.38 -6.68 -2.93
N GLU A 50 17.27 -6.24 -3.81
CA GLU A 50 18.73 -6.35 -3.62
C GLU A 50 19.28 -5.09 -2.92
N PHE A 51 18.88 -4.86 -1.68
CA PHE A 51 19.08 -3.60 -0.95
C PHE A 51 20.55 -3.18 -0.85
N GLU A 52 21.45 -4.11 -0.54
CA GLU A 52 22.89 -3.84 -0.45
C GLU A 52 23.44 -3.34 -1.80
N LYS A 53 23.11 -4.04 -2.90
CA LYS A 53 23.58 -3.64 -4.24
C LYS A 53 23.01 -2.29 -4.66
N LEU A 54 21.72 -2.02 -4.33
CA LEU A 54 21.09 -0.73 -4.60
C LEU A 54 21.79 0.40 -3.83
N ALA A 55 22.13 0.16 -2.56
CA ALA A 55 22.81 1.13 -1.72
C ALA A 55 24.27 1.35 -2.18
N ASP A 56 24.98 0.29 -2.56
CA ASP A 56 26.34 0.39 -3.15
C ASP A 56 26.29 1.21 -4.45
N PHE A 57 25.36 0.89 -5.36
CA PHE A 57 25.14 1.65 -6.58
C PHE A 57 24.86 3.13 -6.31
N ALA A 58 23.97 3.42 -5.36
CA ALA A 58 23.65 4.80 -5.00
C ALA A 58 24.87 5.57 -4.48
N LYS A 59 25.71 4.92 -3.67
CA LYS A 59 26.95 5.50 -3.14
C LYS A 59 28.00 5.75 -4.22
N GLU A 60 28.27 4.74 -5.05
CA GLU A 60 29.27 4.81 -6.13
C GLU A 60 28.90 5.87 -7.17
N ASN A 61 27.63 5.99 -7.50
CA ASN A 61 27.14 6.97 -8.48
C ASN A 61 26.81 8.34 -7.88
N GLN A 62 27.03 8.53 -6.56
CA GLN A 62 26.76 9.78 -5.85
C GLN A 62 25.29 10.23 -6.04
N VAL A 63 24.37 9.30 -5.82
CA VAL A 63 22.93 9.58 -5.87
C VAL A 63 22.54 10.52 -4.72
N ASP A 64 21.87 11.62 -5.05
CA ASP A 64 21.46 12.62 -4.06
C ASP A 64 20.17 12.25 -3.34
N LEU A 65 19.30 11.46 -3.98
CA LEU A 65 18.00 11.03 -3.43
C LEU A 65 17.58 9.71 -4.08
N THR A 66 17.18 8.76 -3.26
CA THR A 66 16.53 7.52 -3.73
C THR A 66 15.04 7.57 -3.39
N ILE A 67 14.20 7.18 -4.36
CA ILE A 67 12.74 7.11 -4.23
C ILE A 67 12.33 5.65 -4.34
N ILE A 68 11.64 5.13 -3.35
CA ILE A 68 11.13 3.76 -3.36
C ILE A 68 9.69 3.78 -3.85
N GLY A 69 9.43 3.18 -5.02
CA GLY A 69 8.11 3.16 -5.64
C GLY A 69 7.26 1.94 -5.31
N MET A 70 7.84 0.89 -4.73
CA MET A 70 7.19 -0.40 -4.47
C MET A 70 7.01 -0.66 -2.97
N ASP A 71 5.97 -1.43 -2.63
CA ASP A 71 5.62 -1.74 -1.23
C ASP A 71 6.54 -2.83 -0.64
N ASP A 72 6.86 -3.88 -1.41
CA ASP A 72 7.71 -5.00 -0.94
C ASP A 72 9.09 -4.54 -0.41
N PRO A 73 9.87 -3.69 -1.11
CA PRO A 73 11.12 -3.17 -0.59
C PRO A 73 10.95 -2.34 0.70
N LEU A 74 9.87 -1.56 0.82
CA LEU A 74 9.58 -0.76 2.01
C LEU A 74 9.33 -1.65 3.23
N VAL A 75 8.46 -2.64 3.07
CA VAL A 75 8.17 -3.64 4.11
C VAL A 75 9.41 -4.50 4.40
N GLY A 76 10.25 -4.75 3.39
CA GLY A 76 11.54 -5.44 3.53
C GLY A 76 12.57 -4.66 4.34
N GLY A 77 12.51 -3.31 4.36
CA GLY A 77 13.40 -2.46 5.13
C GLY A 77 14.50 -1.76 4.32
N ILE A 78 14.29 -1.54 3.02
CA ILE A 78 15.25 -0.84 2.16
C ILE A 78 15.61 0.56 2.70
N VAL A 79 14.64 1.26 3.32
CA VAL A 79 14.88 2.60 3.88
C VAL A 79 15.85 2.53 5.05
N ASP A 80 15.69 1.54 5.93
CA ASP A 80 16.59 1.33 7.06
C ASP A 80 18.01 1.04 6.58
N GLU A 81 18.17 0.23 5.52
CA GLU A 81 19.46 -0.07 4.91
C GLU A 81 20.13 1.20 4.35
N PHE A 82 19.41 2.01 3.58
CA PHE A 82 19.93 3.26 3.01
C PHE A 82 20.32 4.27 4.08
N GLU A 83 19.47 4.48 5.08
CA GLU A 83 19.73 5.40 6.18
C GLU A 83 20.93 4.96 7.03
N SER A 84 21.12 3.64 7.26
CA SER A 84 22.27 3.10 7.99
C SER A 84 23.61 3.43 7.31
N ARG A 85 23.59 3.64 5.99
CA ARG A 85 24.74 4.02 5.18
C ARG A 85 24.86 5.53 4.93
N GLY A 86 23.97 6.33 5.55
CA GLY A 86 23.93 7.78 5.38
C GLY A 86 23.42 8.25 4.02
N LEU A 87 22.71 7.39 3.28
CA LEU A 87 22.12 7.71 1.98
C LEU A 87 20.72 8.29 2.16
N ARG A 88 20.41 9.34 1.39
CA ARG A 88 19.09 9.95 1.43
C ARG A 88 18.08 9.10 0.65
N VAL A 89 16.99 8.75 1.31
CA VAL A 89 15.93 7.92 0.74
C VAL A 89 14.56 8.48 1.11
N PHE A 90 13.61 8.36 0.21
CA PHE A 90 12.21 8.72 0.43
C PHE A 90 11.34 7.47 0.44
N GLY A 91 10.73 7.22 1.58
CA GLY A 91 9.87 6.09 1.88
C GLY A 91 9.81 5.86 3.39
N PRO A 92 8.81 5.13 3.90
CA PRO A 92 8.72 4.78 5.31
C PRO A 92 9.78 3.73 5.69
N ARG A 93 10.31 3.82 6.90
CA ARG A 93 11.11 2.76 7.51
C ARG A 93 10.28 1.49 7.67
N LYS A 94 10.94 0.35 7.79
CA LYS A 94 10.30 -0.96 7.96
C LYS A 94 9.23 -0.97 9.06
N ASN A 95 9.53 -0.35 10.22
CA ASN A 95 8.59 -0.30 11.33
C ASN A 95 7.33 0.52 11.04
N ALA A 96 7.39 1.49 10.13
CA ALA A 96 6.25 2.30 9.69
C ALA A 96 5.55 1.71 8.45
N ALA A 97 6.30 1.05 7.56
CA ALA A 97 5.77 0.36 6.39
C ALA A 97 4.79 -0.78 6.73
N ILE A 98 4.78 -1.23 7.99
CA ILE A 98 3.80 -2.21 8.50
C ILE A 98 2.35 -1.72 8.35
N LEU A 99 2.13 -0.41 8.23
CA LEU A 99 0.80 0.16 7.97
C LEU A 99 0.18 -0.42 6.69
N GLU A 100 0.99 -0.71 5.68
CA GLU A 100 0.57 -1.43 4.47
C GLU A 100 0.91 -2.93 4.57
N GLY A 101 2.00 -3.27 5.22
CA GLY A 101 2.52 -4.63 5.34
C GLY A 101 1.67 -5.58 6.17
N SER A 102 0.78 -5.07 7.04
CA SER A 102 -0.15 -5.86 7.85
C SER A 102 -1.51 -5.18 7.94
N LYS A 103 -2.52 -5.82 7.38
CA LYS A 103 -3.91 -5.38 7.47
C LYS A 103 -4.44 -5.45 8.90
N ALA A 104 -4.07 -6.51 9.62
CA ALA A 104 -4.43 -6.70 11.02
C ALA A 104 -3.89 -5.55 11.87
N PHE A 105 -2.60 -5.21 11.72
CA PHE A 105 -2.01 -4.05 12.41
C PHE A 105 -2.75 -2.75 12.08
N SER A 106 -3.02 -2.48 10.80
CA SER A 106 -3.72 -1.26 10.37
C SER A 106 -5.11 -1.16 10.97
N LYS A 107 -5.86 -2.26 10.98
CA LYS A 107 -7.18 -2.31 11.61
C LYS A 107 -7.13 -2.06 13.12
N ASP A 108 -6.20 -2.71 13.80
CA ASP A 108 -6.01 -2.53 15.26
C ASP A 108 -5.57 -1.10 15.60
N LEU A 109 -4.70 -0.50 14.78
CA LEU A 109 -4.33 0.91 14.89
C LEU A 109 -5.56 1.82 14.76
N MET A 110 -6.36 1.62 13.70
CA MET A 110 -7.56 2.43 13.47
C MET A 110 -8.55 2.29 14.63
N LYS A 111 -8.80 1.07 15.12
CA LYS A 111 -9.67 0.81 16.27
C LYS A 111 -9.16 1.51 17.53
N LYS A 112 -7.85 1.37 17.83
CA LYS A 112 -7.19 1.96 19.01
C LYS A 112 -7.29 3.49 19.04
N TYR A 113 -7.16 4.13 17.89
CA TYR A 113 -7.14 5.59 17.78
C TYR A 113 -8.45 6.18 17.27
N ASN A 114 -9.52 5.38 17.23
CA ASN A 114 -10.87 5.80 16.77
C ASN A 114 -10.86 6.38 15.34
N ILE A 115 -10.02 5.85 14.46
CA ILE A 115 -10.01 6.18 13.03
C ILE A 115 -11.10 5.34 12.36
N PRO A 116 -12.06 5.95 11.64
CA PRO A 116 -13.13 5.23 10.98
C PRO A 116 -12.62 4.15 10.02
N THR A 117 -13.16 2.95 10.15
CA THR A 117 -12.86 1.80 9.27
C THR A 117 -14.03 0.82 9.33
N ALA A 118 -14.09 -0.12 8.37
CA ALA A 118 -15.04 -1.22 8.40
C ALA A 118 -14.93 -2.02 9.70
N ALA A 119 -16.05 -2.48 10.26
CA ALA A 119 -16.03 -3.41 11.39
C ALA A 119 -15.26 -4.67 11.02
N TYR A 120 -14.44 -5.19 11.91
CA TYR A 120 -13.54 -6.29 11.63
C TYR A 120 -13.22 -7.10 12.88
N GLU A 121 -12.75 -8.34 12.66
CA GLU A 121 -12.07 -9.17 13.66
C GLU A 121 -10.86 -9.86 13.03
N ASN A 122 -9.81 -10.07 13.83
CA ASN A 122 -8.57 -10.72 13.41
C ASN A 122 -8.52 -12.15 13.94
N PHE A 123 -8.09 -13.10 13.11
CA PHE A 123 -8.00 -14.51 13.45
C PHE A 123 -6.63 -15.08 13.05
N ASP A 124 -5.99 -15.77 14.00
CA ASP A 124 -4.78 -16.58 13.82
C ASP A 124 -5.07 -18.09 13.89
N ASP A 125 -6.33 -18.45 14.14
CA ASP A 125 -6.84 -19.81 14.29
C ASP A 125 -8.04 -20.02 13.35
N PRO A 126 -7.98 -20.94 12.39
CA PRO A 126 -9.06 -21.17 11.44
C PRO A 126 -10.37 -21.63 12.12
N GLU A 127 -10.31 -22.42 13.21
CA GLU A 127 -11.50 -22.87 13.91
C GLU A 127 -12.24 -21.70 14.58
N LYS A 128 -11.51 -20.74 15.13
CA LYS A 128 -12.12 -19.52 15.69
C LYS A 128 -12.75 -18.64 14.60
N ALA A 129 -12.10 -18.53 13.44
CA ALA A 129 -12.65 -17.82 12.29
C ALA A 129 -13.95 -18.49 11.81
N LEU A 130 -13.97 -19.82 11.68
CA LEU A 130 -15.17 -20.58 11.31
C LEU A 130 -16.29 -20.42 12.34
N ALA A 131 -15.97 -20.45 13.63
CA ALA A 131 -16.97 -20.24 14.69
C ALA A 131 -17.59 -18.84 14.59
N TYR A 132 -16.77 -17.79 14.40
CA TYR A 132 -17.26 -16.42 14.20
C TYR A 132 -18.18 -16.30 12.97
N LEU A 133 -17.80 -16.89 11.83
CA LEU A 133 -18.59 -16.88 10.61
C LEU A 133 -19.97 -17.52 10.81
N ARG A 134 -20.05 -18.59 11.60
CA ARG A 134 -21.31 -19.30 11.88
C ARG A 134 -22.23 -18.60 12.86
N THR A 135 -21.72 -17.76 13.74
CA THR A 135 -22.50 -17.20 14.85
C THR A 135 -22.73 -15.70 14.76
N GLU A 136 -21.79 -14.95 14.21
CA GLU A 136 -21.80 -13.47 14.30
C GLU A 136 -21.76 -12.78 12.94
N ALA A 137 -21.24 -13.44 11.90
CA ALA A 137 -21.06 -12.82 10.59
C ALA A 137 -22.36 -12.48 9.90
N ARG A 138 -22.33 -11.34 9.18
CA ARG A 138 -23.42 -10.93 8.27
C ARG A 138 -22.88 -10.93 6.85
N PHE A 139 -23.67 -11.43 5.91
CA PHE A 139 -23.25 -11.55 4.52
C PHE A 139 -23.85 -10.45 3.64
N PRO A 140 -23.15 -9.99 2.56
CA PRO A 140 -21.79 -10.43 2.20
C PRO A 140 -20.73 -9.98 3.21
N ILE A 141 -19.60 -10.72 3.27
CA ILE A 141 -18.49 -10.46 4.17
C ILE A 141 -17.15 -10.52 3.41
N VAL A 142 -16.11 -9.88 3.92
CA VAL A 142 -14.80 -9.84 3.26
C VAL A 142 -13.75 -10.54 4.11
N LEU A 143 -13.07 -11.51 3.51
CA LEU A 143 -11.93 -12.20 4.10
C LEU A 143 -10.64 -11.68 3.48
N LYS A 144 -9.66 -11.32 4.28
CA LYS A 144 -8.37 -10.81 3.81
C LYS A 144 -7.22 -11.56 4.48
N ALA A 145 -6.32 -12.12 3.69
CA ALA A 145 -5.02 -12.58 4.19
C ALA A 145 -4.21 -11.39 4.68
N ASP A 146 -3.51 -11.53 5.82
CA ASP A 146 -2.64 -10.48 6.37
C ASP A 146 -1.31 -10.43 5.61
N GLY A 147 -0.93 -9.26 5.12
CA GLY A 147 0.26 -9.06 4.31
C GLY A 147 -0.04 -8.48 2.92
N LEU A 148 1.00 -8.25 2.13
CA LEU A 148 0.87 -7.60 0.82
C LEU A 148 0.08 -8.44 -0.19
N ALA A 149 0.27 -9.77 -0.21
CA ALA A 149 -0.44 -10.76 -1.04
C ALA A 149 -0.71 -10.30 -2.50
N LEU A 150 0.02 -9.29 -2.99
CA LEU A 150 -0.11 -8.66 -4.32
C LEU A 150 -1.56 -8.28 -4.67
N GLY A 151 -2.37 -7.87 -3.67
CA GLY A 151 -3.78 -7.54 -3.83
C GLY A 151 -4.71 -8.72 -4.10
N LYS A 152 -4.21 -9.96 -4.13
CA LYS A 152 -4.98 -11.17 -4.45
C LYS A 152 -5.56 -11.88 -3.23
N GLY A 153 -5.11 -11.54 -2.03
CA GLY A 153 -5.53 -12.16 -0.77
C GLY A 153 -6.85 -11.62 -0.21
N VAL A 154 -7.79 -11.20 -1.06
CA VAL A 154 -9.10 -10.63 -0.66
C VAL A 154 -10.21 -11.42 -1.33
N LEU A 155 -11.11 -11.98 -0.51
CA LEU A 155 -12.27 -12.74 -0.95
C LEU A 155 -13.55 -12.04 -0.45
N ILE A 156 -14.49 -11.78 -1.35
CA ILE A 156 -15.83 -11.27 -1.01
C ILE A 156 -16.77 -12.48 -1.05
N CYS A 157 -17.26 -12.87 0.12
CA CYS A 157 -18.09 -14.06 0.30
C CYS A 157 -19.54 -13.65 0.45
N LYS A 158 -20.43 -14.20 -0.37
CA LYS A 158 -21.85 -13.87 -0.41
C LYS A 158 -22.66 -14.63 0.63
N ASP A 159 -22.16 -15.79 1.04
CA ASP A 159 -22.80 -16.67 2.01
C ASP A 159 -21.78 -17.39 2.88
N LEU A 160 -22.27 -18.18 3.84
CA LEU A 160 -21.46 -18.90 4.78
C LEU A 160 -20.57 -19.95 4.11
N GLN A 161 -21.07 -20.65 3.06
CA GLN A 161 -20.28 -21.68 2.40
C GLN A 161 -19.08 -21.10 1.70
N GLU A 162 -19.24 -20.01 0.94
CA GLU A 162 -18.13 -19.29 0.31
C GLU A 162 -17.10 -18.80 1.35
N ALA A 163 -17.58 -18.34 2.52
CA ALA A 163 -16.70 -17.87 3.57
C ALA A 163 -15.92 -19.00 4.26
N GLU A 164 -16.55 -20.13 4.54
CA GLU A 164 -15.86 -21.31 5.09
C GLU A 164 -14.80 -21.86 4.13
N ASP A 165 -15.11 -21.91 2.83
CA ASP A 165 -14.14 -22.31 1.80
C ASP A 165 -12.99 -21.30 1.71
N GLY A 166 -13.29 -20.00 1.85
CA GLY A 166 -12.30 -18.93 1.92
C GLY A 166 -11.35 -19.03 3.12
N VAL A 167 -11.86 -19.42 4.30
CA VAL A 167 -11.01 -19.68 5.48
C VAL A 167 -10.04 -20.82 5.19
N ARG A 168 -10.52 -21.92 4.62
CA ARG A 168 -9.66 -23.06 4.26
C ARG A 168 -8.58 -22.64 3.27
N GLU A 169 -8.98 -21.96 2.18
CA GLU A 169 -8.04 -21.48 1.15
C GLU A 169 -6.94 -20.57 1.72
N ILE A 170 -7.31 -19.63 2.59
CA ILE A 170 -6.36 -18.66 3.15
C ILE A 170 -5.51 -19.28 4.27
N MET A 171 -6.16 -19.90 5.27
CA MET A 171 -5.50 -20.25 6.53
C MET A 171 -4.98 -21.68 6.57
N GLU A 172 -5.67 -22.64 5.94
CA GLU A 172 -5.28 -24.06 5.95
C GLU A 172 -4.40 -24.40 4.76
N ASP A 173 -4.86 -24.14 3.53
CA ASP A 173 -4.12 -24.42 2.29
C ASP A 173 -2.95 -23.48 2.07
N LYS A 174 -2.90 -22.36 2.82
CA LYS A 174 -1.85 -21.34 2.72
C LYS A 174 -1.62 -20.84 1.30
N LYS A 175 -2.70 -20.67 0.53
CA LYS A 175 -2.63 -20.19 -0.87
C LYS A 175 -1.81 -18.91 -1.03
N PHE A 176 -1.76 -18.07 0.00
CA PHE A 176 -0.99 -16.83 0.04
C PHE A 176 0.27 -16.93 0.93
N GLY A 177 0.77 -18.15 1.15
CA GLY A 177 1.96 -18.40 1.97
C GLY A 177 1.79 -17.88 3.41
N ASN A 178 2.81 -17.23 3.95
CA ASN A 178 2.80 -16.71 5.32
C ASN A 178 1.72 -15.64 5.59
N ALA A 179 1.25 -14.94 4.54
CA ALA A 179 0.14 -13.99 4.68
C ALA A 179 -1.17 -14.67 5.16
N GLY A 180 -1.32 -15.97 4.93
CA GLY A 180 -2.44 -16.76 5.44
C GLY A 180 -2.32 -17.19 6.91
N ASN A 181 -1.28 -16.80 7.64
CA ASN A 181 -1.16 -17.12 9.07
C ASN A 181 -2.13 -16.31 9.93
N THR A 182 -2.47 -15.11 9.48
CA THR A 182 -3.48 -14.25 10.10
C THR A 182 -4.49 -13.86 9.02
N MET A 183 -5.75 -13.83 9.40
CA MET A 183 -6.84 -13.40 8.53
C MET A 183 -7.64 -12.29 9.19
N VAL A 184 -7.97 -11.27 8.41
CA VAL A 184 -8.90 -10.21 8.80
C VAL A 184 -10.26 -10.54 8.17
N ILE A 185 -11.29 -10.64 8.99
CA ILE A 185 -12.68 -10.72 8.54
C ILE A 185 -13.32 -9.36 8.78
N GLU A 186 -13.86 -8.75 7.73
CA GLU A 186 -14.47 -7.43 7.85
C GLU A 186 -15.80 -7.32 7.11
N GLU A 187 -16.62 -6.38 7.55
CA GLU A 187 -17.88 -6.09 6.88
C GLU A 187 -17.66 -5.65 5.44
N PHE A 188 -18.60 -6.03 4.58
CA PHE A 188 -18.63 -5.57 3.20
C PHE A 188 -19.20 -4.17 3.14
N MET A 189 -18.35 -3.18 2.85
CA MET A 189 -18.79 -1.80 2.64
C MET A 189 -19.31 -1.60 1.22
N THR A 190 -20.36 -0.82 1.11
CA THR A 190 -20.91 -0.35 -0.18
C THR A 190 -20.67 1.14 -0.34
N GLY A 191 -20.51 1.58 -1.58
CA GLY A 191 -20.28 2.98 -1.87
C GLY A 191 -19.37 3.18 -3.06
N ARG A 192 -19.01 4.44 -3.30
CA ARG A 192 -18.06 4.81 -4.35
C ARG A 192 -16.67 4.89 -3.74
N GLU A 193 -15.73 4.18 -4.36
CA GLU A 193 -14.34 4.18 -3.95
C GLU A 193 -13.65 5.44 -4.47
N VAL A 194 -12.82 6.05 -3.64
CA VAL A 194 -11.94 7.16 -3.98
C VAL A 194 -10.60 6.92 -3.34
N SER A 195 -9.54 7.19 -4.09
CA SER A 195 -8.16 7.08 -3.62
C SER A 195 -7.56 8.46 -3.40
N VAL A 196 -6.91 8.66 -2.26
CA VAL A 196 -6.16 9.88 -1.96
C VAL A 196 -4.77 9.51 -1.47
N LEU A 197 -3.76 9.85 -2.26
CA LEU A 197 -2.36 9.71 -1.86
C LEU A 197 -1.90 10.97 -1.15
N SER A 198 -1.06 10.82 -0.14
CA SER A 198 -0.62 11.94 0.67
C SER A 198 0.86 11.85 0.99
N PHE A 199 1.59 12.96 0.77
CA PHE A 199 2.95 13.11 1.28
C PHE A 199 2.92 13.30 2.80
N VAL A 200 3.80 12.60 3.50
CA VAL A 200 3.95 12.68 4.95
C VAL A 200 5.42 12.82 5.32
N ASP A 201 5.73 13.73 6.23
CA ASP A 201 7.10 13.97 6.75
C ASP A 201 7.28 13.54 8.23
N GLY A 202 6.33 12.79 8.75
CA GLY A 202 6.28 12.35 10.15
C GLY A 202 5.29 13.15 11.01
N LYS A 203 4.93 14.36 10.57
CA LYS A 203 4.00 15.26 11.31
C LYS A 203 2.98 15.90 10.38
N THR A 204 3.44 16.43 9.26
CA THR A 204 2.63 17.15 8.29
C THR A 204 2.17 16.18 7.22
N ILE A 205 0.89 16.25 6.88
CA ILE A 205 0.32 15.54 5.75
C ILE A 205 -0.07 16.54 4.65
N LYS A 206 0.25 16.20 3.41
CA LYS A 206 -0.13 16.98 2.22
C LYS A 206 -0.76 16.06 1.19
N THR A 207 -2.06 16.15 1.06
CA THR A 207 -2.85 15.34 0.12
C THR A 207 -2.60 15.74 -1.32
N MET A 208 -2.55 14.76 -2.19
CA MET A 208 -2.59 14.93 -3.65
C MET A 208 -4.04 15.06 -4.13
N THR A 209 -4.21 15.38 -5.41
CA THR A 209 -5.52 15.36 -6.05
C THR A 209 -6.11 13.95 -5.95
N SER A 210 -7.37 13.85 -5.60
CA SER A 210 -8.08 12.56 -5.53
C SER A 210 -8.09 11.84 -6.88
N ALA A 211 -8.12 10.54 -6.84
CA ALA A 211 -8.25 9.69 -8.02
C ALA A 211 -9.29 8.61 -7.78
N GLN A 212 -9.75 7.99 -8.85
CA GLN A 212 -10.62 6.82 -8.79
C GLN A 212 -10.20 5.86 -9.89
N ASP A 213 -10.09 4.59 -9.56
CA ASP A 213 -9.80 3.52 -10.50
C ASP A 213 -11.02 2.62 -10.74
N HIS A 214 -11.01 1.93 -11.87
CA HIS A 214 -12.00 0.95 -12.26
C HIS A 214 -11.41 -0.44 -12.07
N LYS A 215 -11.73 -1.09 -10.96
CA LYS A 215 -11.10 -2.36 -10.56
C LYS A 215 -11.70 -3.59 -11.21
N ARG A 216 -12.99 -3.53 -11.58
CA ARG A 216 -13.70 -4.70 -12.11
C ARG A 216 -13.36 -4.94 -13.57
N ALA A 217 -13.21 -6.22 -13.94
CA ALA A 217 -12.78 -6.64 -15.26
C ALA A 217 -13.87 -6.50 -16.35
N LEU A 218 -15.15 -6.47 -15.99
CA LEU A 218 -16.27 -6.51 -16.91
C LEU A 218 -17.16 -5.26 -16.78
N ASP A 219 -17.96 -5.00 -17.83
CA ASP A 219 -18.93 -3.92 -17.87
C ASP A 219 -19.93 -4.01 -16.70
N GLY A 220 -20.46 -2.85 -16.29
CA GLY A 220 -21.45 -2.76 -15.21
C GLY A 220 -20.87 -3.08 -13.83
N ASP A 221 -19.57 -2.85 -13.64
CA ASP A 221 -18.85 -3.12 -12.39
C ASP A 221 -18.95 -4.60 -11.97
N GLN A 222 -18.76 -5.49 -12.93
CA GLN A 222 -18.85 -6.94 -12.78
C GLN A 222 -17.50 -7.63 -12.91
N GLY A 223 -17.44 -8.91 -12.54
CA GLY A 223 -16.26 -9.75 -12.68
C GLY A 223 -15.28 -9.61 -11.51
N LEU A 224 -14.08 -10.14 -11.71
CA LEU A 224 -13.01 -10.14 -10.70
C LEU A 224 -12.35 -8.76 -10.58
N ASN A 225 -11.82 -8.46 -9.41
CA ASN A 225 -10.97 -7.30 -9.23
C ASN A 225 -9.66 -7.47 -10.01
N THR A 226 -9.21 -6.36 -10.61
CA THR A 226 -7.94 -6.26 -11.35
C THR A 226 -7.02 -5.26 -10.66
N GLY A 227 -5.83 -5.06 -11.20
CA GLY A 227 -4.93 -3.97 -10.81
C GLY A 227 -5.35 -2.58 -11.28
N GLY A 228 -6.53 -2.48 -11.91
CA GLY A 228 -7.12 -1.26 -12.49
C GLY A 228 -7.22 -1.34 -14.01
N MET A 229 -8.44 -1.14 -14.52
CA MET A 229 -8.74 -1.10 -15.97
C MET A 229 -8.63 0.31 -16.54
N GLY A 230 -8.46 1.29 -15.69
CA GLY A 230 -8.30 2.70 -16.00
C GLY A 230 -8.51 3.54 -14.76
N THR A 231 -8.05 4.80 -14.81
CA THR A 231 -8.16 5.74 -13.71
C THR A 231 -8.53 7.12 -14.22
N PHE A 232 -9.16 7.91 -13.38
CA PHE A 232 -9.36 9.33 -13.62
C PHE A 232 -9.08 10.17 -12.36
N SER A 233 -8.69 11.40 -12.56
CA SER A 233 -8.38 12.37 -11.51
C SER A 233 -8.72 13.79 -12.01
N PRO A 234 -9.36 14.65 -11.20
CA PRO A 234 -9.90 14.38 -9.86
C PRO A 234 -11.16 13.50 -9.88
N SER A 235 -11.47 12.85 -8.74
CA SER A 235 -12.77 12.18 -8.57
C SER A 235 -13.86 13.22 -8.28
N PRO A 236 -14.98 13.25 -9.04
CA PRO A 236 -16.07 14.18 -8.79
C PRO A 236 -16.85 13.87 -7.52
N PHE A 237 -16.63 12.70 -6.92
CA PHE A 237 -17.27 12.26 -5.68
C PHE A 237 -16.50 12.66 -4.44
N TYR A 238 -15.25 13.11 -4.60
CA TYR A 238 -14.43 13.64 -3.52
C TYR A 238 -14.73 15.14 -3.36
N THR A 239 -15.85 15.44 -2.69
CA THR A 239 -16.29 16.81 -2.46
C THR A 239 -15.50 17.47 -1.35
N LYS A 240 -15.67 18.78 -1.17
CA LYS A 240 -15.05 19.52 -0.09
C LYS A 240 -15.43 18.98 1.30
N GLU A 241 -16.69 18.60 1.48
CA GLU A 241 -17.19 18.04 2.73
C GLU A 241 -16.55 16.68 3.04
N VAL A 242 -16.34 15.85 2.01
CA VAL A 242 -15.63 14.57 2.14
C VAL A 242 -14.16 14.83 2.50
N ASP A 243 -13.50 15.79 1.84
CA ASP A 243 -12.12 16.16 2.16
C ASP A 243 -11.98 16.64 3.62
N GLU A 244 -12.85 17.54 4.07
CA GLU A 244 -12.86 18.04 5.45
C GLU A 244 -13.07 16.92 6.48
N PHE A 245 -13.96 15.96 6.18
CA PHE A 245 -14.15 14.77 7.00
C PHE A 245 -12.88 13.93 7.04
N CYS A 246 -12.28 13.62 5.89
CA CYS A 246 -11.09 12.81 5.78
C CYS A 246 -9.87 13.45 6.48
N GLN A 247 -9.68 14.76 6.31
CA GLN A 247 -8.62 15.51 7.01
C GLN A 247 -8.76 15.38 8.53
N LYS A 248 -9.97 15.53 9.04
CA LYS A 248 -10.24 15.53 10.48
C LYS A 248 -10.19 14.15 11.11
N TYR A 249 -10.67 13.13 10.43
CA TYR A 249 -10.91 11.82 11.04
C TYR A 249 -10.03 10.69 10.51
N LEU A 250 -9.41 10.86 9.33
CA LEU A 250 -8.60 9.83 8.70
C LEU A 250 -7.13 10.24 8.59
N TYR A 251 -6.83 11.32 7.87
CA TYR A 251 -5.46 11.59 7.42
C TYR A 251 -4.54 11.98 8.57
N GLN A 252 -4.78 13.11 9.21
CA GLN A 252 -3.95 13.54 10.34
C GLN A 252 -3.99 12.55 11.51
N PRO A 253 -5.16 11.99 11.91
CA PRO A 253 -5.20 10.97 12.96
C PRO A 253 -4.36 9.73 12.68
N THR A 254 -4.23 9.29 11.42
CA THR A 254 -3.36 8.16 11.05
C THR A 254 -1.89 8.50 11.28
N VAL A 255 -1.45 9.69 10.87
CA VAL A 255 -0.07 10.16 11.08
C VAL A 255 0.25 10.27 12.56
N ASP A 256 -0.67 10.87 13.33
CA ASP A 256 -0.52 11.04 14.77
C ASP A 256 -0.50 9.70 15.51
N ALA A 257 -1.35 8.74 15.10
CA ALA A 257 -1.38 7.39 15.65
C ALA A 257 -0.06 6.65 15.40
N MET A 258 0.47 6.70 14.17
CA MET A 258 1.75 6.10 13.84
C MET A 258 2.90 6.70 14.66
N ALA A 259 2.92 8.01 14.86
CA ALA A 259 3.90 8.68 15.70
C ALA A 259 3.77 8.26 17.18
N ALA A 260 2.54 8.15 17.70
CA ALA A 260 2.27 7.69 19.07
C ALA A 260 2.71 6.23 19.32
N GLU A 261 2.70 5.39 18.28
CA GLU A 261 3.24 4.02 18.33
C GLU A 261 4.79 3.97 18.19
N GLY A 262 5.47 5.12 18.10
CA GLY A 262 6.91 5.17 17.86
C GLY A 262 7.30 4.74 16.42
N ARG A 263 6.36 4.82 15.49
CA ARG A 263 6.48 4.42 14.08
C ARG A 263 6.32 5.63 13.16
N GLU A 264 7.09 6.68 13.38
CA GLU A 264 7.03 7.91 12.57
C GLU A 264 7.03 7.58 11.07
N PHE A 265 5.97 7.99 10.37
CA PHE A 265 5.80 7.69 8.95
C PHE A 265 6.33 8.84 8.09
N LYS A 266 7.29 8.55 7.21
CA LYS A 266 7.79 9.49 6.19
C LYS A 266 7.68 8.81 4.83
N GLY A 267 6.90 9.38 3.92
CA GLY A 267 6.67 8.76 2.61
C GLY A 267 5.32 9.14 2.03
N ILE A 268 4.73 8.21 1.30
CA ILE A 268 3.37 8.33 0.76
C ILE A 268 2.46 7.39 1.54
N ILE A 269 1.36 7.91 2.08
CA ILE A 269 0.24 7.10 2.56
C ILE A 269 -0.84 7.11 1.48
N PHE A 270 -1.41 5.96 1.23
CA PHE A 270 -2.55 5.72 0.36
C PHE A 270 -3.80 5.51 1.24
N PHE A 271 -4.81 6.37 1.05
CA PHE A 271 -6.11 6.29 1.72
C PHE A 271 -7.20 5.93 0.74
#